data_ba25fe5972bd30c6c68b7a999b5f90cf
#
_entry.id   ba25fe5972bd30c6c68b7a999b5f90cf
#
_cell.length_a   1.000
_cell.length_b   1.000
_cell.length_c   1.000
_cell.angle_alpha   90.00
_cell.angle_beta   90.00
_cell.angle_gamma   90.00
#
_symmetry.space_group_name_H-M   'P 1'
#
loop_
_entity.id
_entity.type
_entity.pdbx_description
1 polymer ?
#
loop_
_entity_poly.entity_id
_entity_poly.type
_entity_poly.pdbx_seq_one_letter_code
_entity_poly.pdbx_strand_id
1 'polypeptide(L)'
;MPEDRWVLLRRVDSYDPAKMGEVVREGFELLGRAPQGRVLIKPNVVFANRNYSQHAFTCPELVGVTADRVREFPGVADLVIGESGAFAIPTRLSFKESGFYEMGQRHGVPVVDFNEDRYRKVDLRKGKYHKTLLCPRLIHEADFKIWMPKLKFHICCEITNALKLNIGSLLHKERMLFHDDRLNDKIVDVLEIGYPDLVITDAVTIGHGFESCAKPFHLGLIMISNDPIASDVVAAQILGYRPERVHHLRIASERGYGSIDPASVKVLGDVGIEELAQKTSGIVSEFQDMQKLDTRIRFYEGIGPNTGQICYGGCMAAVKGCLGTIDARRPGSLKNAKPGAIVTGIYEGDVDAGDGPCLLIGDCTEVRGTIRAKTVKRVKGCPIGAVKLTGVLPSAFGMPSPLFDLRDVPLVVANTIEKVIQKVKHRAF
;
A
#
# COMPACT_ATOMS: atom_id res chain seq x y z
N MET A 1 23.36 -7.81 2.65
CA MET A 1 22.54 -8.24 1.47
C MET A 1 23.02 -9.63 1.10
N PRO A 2 22.14 -10.55 0.70
CA PRO A 2 22.57 -11.87 0.25
C PRO A 2 23.44 -11.75 -1.00
N GLU A 3 24.50 -12.58 -1.11
CA GLU A 3 25.34 -12.64 -2.31
C GLU A 3 24.56 -13.15 -3.51
N ASP A 4 23.71 -14.18 -3.29
CA ASP A 4 22.80 -14.72 -4.29
C ASP A 4 21.37 -14.25 -4.03
N ARG A 5 20.87 -13.33 -4.85
CA ARG A 5 19.49 -12.81 -4.79
C ARG A 5 18.62 -13.64 -5.70
N TRP A 6 17.57 -14.24 -5.13
CA TRP A 6 16.66 -15.09 -5.88
C TRP A 6 15.18 -14.74 -5.66
N VAL A 7 14.36 -15.08 -6.65
CA VAL A 7 12.91 -15.02 -6.61
C VAL A 7 12.34 -16.33 -7.14
N LEU A 8 11.57 -17.02 -6.28
CA LEU A 8 10.84 -18.22 -6.61
C LEU A 8 9.43 -17.85 -7.07
N LEU A 9 9.02 -18.33 -8.25
CA LEU A 9 7.70 -18.16 -8.83
C LEU A 9 7.00 -19.54 -8.91
N ARG A 10 5.90 -19.71 -8.13
CA ARG A 10 5.14 -20.96 -8.11
C ARG A 10 3.68 -20.74 -8.46
N ARG A 11 3.15 -21.55 -9.38
CA ARG A 11 1.74 -21.56 -9.73
C ARG A 11 0.91 -22.09 -8.56
N VAL A 12 -0.05 -21.29 -8.14
CA VAL A 12 -1.01 -21.63 -7.09
C VAL A 12 -2.37 -21.04 -7.49
N ASP A 13 -3.20 -21.87 -8.12
CA ASP A 13 -4.45 -21.42 -8.72
C ASP A 13 -5.55 -21.07 -7.69
N SER A 14 -5.41 -21.49 -6.45
CA SER A 14 -6.35 -21.20 -5.39
C SER A 14 -5.64 -21.10 -4.04
N TYR A 15 -6.31 -20.54 -3.04
CA TYR A 15 -5.79 -20.49 -1.68
C TYR A 15 -5.96 -21.85 -0.97
N ASP A 16 -5.48 -22.92 -1.61
CA ASP A 16 -5.44 -24.26 -1.03
C ASP A 16 -4.32 -24.35 0.02
N PRO A 17 -4.62 -24.67 1.29
CA PRO A 17 -3.63 -24.66 2.37
C PRO A 17 -2.48 -25.63 2.16
N ALA A 18 -2.74 -26.83 1.59
CA ALA A 18 -1.70 -27.82 1.36
C ALA A 18 -0.71 -27.32 0.31
N LYS A 19 -1.23 -26.82 -0.82
CA LYS A 19 -0.39 -26.31 -1.92
C LYS A 19 0.40 -25.06 -1.49
N MET A 20 -0.24 -24.12 -0.79
CA MET A 20 0.45 -22.95 -0.23
C MET A 20 1.56 -23.38 0.75
N GLY A 21 1.28 -24.36 1.61
CA GLY A 21 2.25 -24.88 2.59
C GLY A 21 3.46 -25.55 1.96
N GLU A 22 3.30 -26.23 0.82
CA GLU A 22 4.42 -26.79 0.03
C GLU A 22 5.32 -25.67 -0.50
N VAL A 23 4.73 -24.64 -1.13
CA VAL A 23 5.48 -23.51 -1.68
C VAL A 23 6.23 -22.72 -0.62
N VAL A 24 5.58 -22.47 0.54
CA VAL A 24 6.22 -21.78 1.66
C VAL A 24 7.39 -22.60 2.22
N ARG A 25 7.25 -23.93 2.33
CA ARG A 25 8.34 -24.83 2.76
C ARG A 25 9.52 -24.75 1.80
N GLU A 26 9.27 -24.83 0.49
CA GLU A 26 10.32 -24.67 -0.53
C GLU A 26 11.04 -23.33 -0.40
N GLY A 27 10.32 -22.24 -0.12
CA GLY A 27 10.92 -20.93 0.12
C GLY A 27 11.87 -20.90 1.32
N PHE A 28 11.53 -21.60 2.43
CA PHE A 28 12.43 -21.73 3.58
C PHE A 28 13.64 -22.62 3.28
N GLU A 29 13.46 -23.69 2.52
CA GLU A 29 14.57 -24.55 2.08
C GLU A 29 15.58 -23.78 1.21
N LEU A 30 15.10 -22.99 0.26
CA LEU A 30 15.92 -22.14 -0.61
C LEU A 30 16.61 -21.00 0.17
N LEU A 31 16.01 -20.51 1.25
CA LEU A 31 16.61 -19.47 2.08
C LEU A 31 17.92 -19.93 2.76
N GLY A 32 18.06 -21.25 3.01
CA GLY A 32 19.26 -21.85 3.59
C GLY A 32 19.55 -21.46 5.04
N ARG A 33 18.63 -20.74 5.69
CA ARG A 33 18.68 -20.42 7.12
C ARG A 33 17.29 -20.53 7.76
N ALA A 34 17.24 -21.13 8.94
CA ALA A 34 16.01 -21.33 9.67
C ALA A 34 15.56 -20.04 10.40
N PRO A 35 14.25 -19.76 10.46
CA PRO A 35 13.72 -18.80 11.42
C PRO A 35 14.10 -19.18 12.86
N GLN A 36 14.44 -18.19 13.68
CA GLN A 36 14.79 -18.39 15.09
C GLN A 36 14.43 -17.18 15.94
N GLY A 37 14.39 -17.37 17.26
CA GLY A 37 14.07 -16.32 18.21
C GLY A 37 12.66 -15.79 18.06
N ARG A 38 12.48 -14.49 18.09
CA ARG A 38 11.20 -13.79 17.89
C ARG A 38 10.97 -13.57 16.40
N VAL A 39 9.96 -14.22 15.86
CA VAL A 39 9.57 -14.11 14.44
C VAL A 39 8.38 -13.17 14.29
N LEU A 40 8.52 -12.20 13.41
CA LEU A 40 7.46 -11.27 13.03
C LEU A 40 7.01 -11.55 11.60
N ILE A 41 5.73 -11.87 11.42
CA ILE A 41 5.08 -11.89 10.12
C ILE A 41 4.34 -10.56 9.93
N LYS A 42 4.64 -9.86 8.85
CA LYS A 42 3.96 -8.61 8.49
C LYS A 42 3.22 -8.75 7.16
N PRO A 43 1.88 -8.94 7.20
CA PRO A 43 1.06 -8.93 5.99
C PRO A 43 0.81 -7.51 5.49
N ASN A 44 0.16 -7.37 4.33
CA ASN A 44 -0.47 -6.15 3.88
C ASN A 44 -1.93 -6.11 4.36
N VAL A 45 -2.28 -5.17 5.22
CA VAL A 45 -3.67 -4.92 5.64
C VAL A 45 -3.95 -3.42 5.62
N VAL A 46 -3.90 -2.83 4.42
CA VAL A 46 -4.12 -1.39 4.26
C VAL A 46 -5.55 -0.99 4.63
N PHE A 47 -6.51 -1.71 4.10
CA PHE A 47 -7.93 -1.53 4.34
C PHE A 47 -8.70 -2.79 3.97
N ALA A 48 -9.73 -3.11 4.72
CA ALA A 48 -10.66 -4.20 4.42
C ALA A 48 -12.10 -3.79 4.74
N ASN A 49 -13.01 -4.22 3.90
CA ASN A 49 -14.45 -4.11 4.12
C ASN A 49 -15.15 -5.25 3.37
N ARG A 50 -15.99 -6.01 4.06
CA ARG A 50 -16.67 -7.20 3.51
C ARG A 50 -17.55 -6.90 2.30
N ASN A 51 -18.01 -5.65 2.13
CA ASN A 51 -18.94 -5.27 1.06
C ASN A 51 -18.24 -4.74 -0.19
N TYR A 52 -17.09 -4.04 -0.07
CA TYR A 52 -16.49 -3.33 -1.21
C TYR A 52 -14.94 -3.29 -1.21
N SER A 53 -14.27 -3.96 -0.28
CA SER A 53 -12.80 -4.05 -0.26
C SER A 53 -12.34 -5.41 0.26
N GLN A 54 -12.37 -6.43 -0.60
CA GLN A 54 -12.03 -7.81 -0.25
C GLN A 54 -10.66 -8.25 -0.82
N HIS A 55 -10.07 -7.47 -1.72
CA HIS A 55 -8.89 -7.87 -2.49
C HIS A 55 -7.70 -6.91 -2.31
N ALA A 56 -7.77 -6.02 -1.31
CA ALA A 56 -6.75 -5.02 -1.04
C ALA A 56 -5.64 -5.50 -0.08
N PHE A 57 -5.80 -6.68 0.52
CA PHE A 57 -4.94 -7.22 1.58
C PHE A 57 -4.45 -8.63 1.26
N THR A 58 -3.37 -9.05 1.93
CA THR A 58 -2.84 -10.42 1.84
C THR A 58 -3.87 -11.42 2.34
N CYS A 59 -4.05 -12.52 1.64
CA CYS A 59 -4.97 -13.58 2.07
C CYS A 59 -4.61 -14.08 3.48
N PRO A 60 -5.54 -14.01 4.45
CA PRO A 60 -5.26 -14.48 5.81
C PRO A 60 -4.85 -15.93 5.86
N GLU A 61 -5.44 -16.81 5.03
CA GLU A 61 -5.10 -18.22 4.99
C GLU A 61 -3.63 -18.47 4.62
N LEU A 62 -3.08 -17.72 3.65
CA LEU A 62 -1.65 -17.81 3.31
C LEU A 62 -0.77 -17.42 4.51
N VAL A 63 -1.20 -16.39 5.27
CA VAL A 63 -0.47 -15.95 6.47
C VAL A 63 -0.54 -17.00 7.58
N GLY A 64 -1.70 -17.63 7.77
CA GLY A 64 -1.88 -18.71 8.74
C GLY A 64 -1.03 -19.93 8.42
N VAL A 65 -1.06 -20.38 7.15
CA VAL A 65 -0.21 -21.48 6.67
C VAL A 65 1.28 -21.16 6.84
N THR A 66 1.69 -19.91 6.57
CA THR A 66 3.07 -19.48 6.82
C THR A 66 3.43 -19.54 8.31
N ALA A 67 2.52 -19.12 9.18
CA ALA A 67 2.71 -19.21 10.63
C ALA A 67 2.91 -20.66 11.11
N ASP A 68 2.13 -21.59 10.56
CA ASP A 68 2.28 -23.02 10.88
C ASP A 68 3.65 -23.54 10.44
N ARG A 69 4.11 -23.19 9.23
CA ARG A 69 5.46 -23.58 8.74
C ARG A 69 6.57 -23.00 9.59
N VAL A 70 6.42 -21.74 10.04
CA VAL A 70 7.40 -21.11 10.95
C VAL A 70 7.53 -21.87 12.26
N ARG A 71 6.44 -22.39 12.82
CA ARG A 71 6.46 -23.17 14.07
C ARG A 71 7.12 -24.54 13.97
N GLU A 72 7.28 -25.08 12.78
CA GLU A 72 8.02 -26.33 12.55
C GLU A 72 9.51 -26.19 12.89
N PHE A 73 10.04 -24.95 12.96
CA PHE A 73 11.43 -24.68 13.28
C PHE A 73 11.66 -24.62 14.80
N PRO A 74 12.51 -25.51 15.36
CA PRO A 74 12.67 -25.63 16.82
C PRO A 74 13.34 -24.40 17.45
N GLY A 75 13.98 -23.55 16.66
CA GLY A 75 14.63 -22.32 17.14
C GLY A 75 13.67 -21.13 17.33
N VAL A 76 12.41 -21.24 16.93
CA VAL A 76 11.40 -20.18 17.08
C VAL A 76 10.90 -20.13 18.51
N ALA A 77 11.21 -19.04 19.20
CA ALA A 77 10.82 -18.82 20.60
C ALA A 77 9.46 -18.11 20.73
N ASP A 78 9.14 -17.21 19.79
CA ASP A 78 7.89 -16.44 19.74
C ASP A 78 7.51 -16.13 18.30
N LEU A 79 6.20 -16.08 18.02
CA LEU A 79 5.67 -15.79 16.69
C LEU A 79 4.48 -14.86 16.81
N VAL A 80 4.54 -13.74 16.09
CA VAL A 80 3.48 -12.73 16.09
C VAL A 80 3.22 -12.20 14.68
N ILE A 81 1.95 -11.87 14.40
CA ILE A 81 1.55 -11.15 13.19
C ILE A 81 1.30 -9.70 13.57
N GLY A 82 1.91 -8.76 12.84
CA GLY A 82 1.79 -7.34 13.14
C GLY A 82 1.64 -6.47 11.90
N GLU A 83 0.81 -5.42 11.99
CA GLU A 83 0.58 -4.44 10.91
C GLU A 83 0.05 -3.12 11.49
N SER A 84 0.17 -2.04 10.72
CA SER A 84 -0.51 -0.77 10.93
C SER A 84 -1.28 -0.40 9.67
N GLY A 85 -2.60 -0.48 9.73
CA GLY A 85 -3.52 -0.22 8.60
C GLY A 85 -3.45 1.20 8.03
N ALA A 86 -4.36 1.55 7.14
CA ALA A 86 -4.40 2.87 6.52
C ALA A 86 -4.64 3.98 7.55
N PHE A 87 -4.10 5.18 7.25
CA PHE A 87 -4.32 6.36 8.05
C PHE A 87 -5.82 6.66 8.24
N ALA A 88 -6.19 7.07 9.45
CA ALA A 88 -7.55 7.40 9.87
C ALA A 88 -8.57 6.24 9.87
N ILE A 89 -8.14 5.01 9.62
CA ILE A 89 -8.96 3.81 9.73
C ILE A 89 -8.35 2.94 10.84
N PRO A 90 -9.15 2.45 11.81
CA PRO A 90 -8.64 1.55 12.84
C PRO A 90 -8.08 0.28 12.22
N THR A 91 -6.85 -0.08 12.56
CA THR A 91 -6.24 -1.33 12.11
C THR A 91 -7.04 -2.54 12.58
N ARG A 92 -7.53 -2.50 13.81
CA ARG A 92 -8.39 -3.56 14.37
C ARG A 92 -9.63 -3.83 13.52
N LEU A 93 -10.24 -2.76 12.98
CA LEU A 93 -11.38 -2.93 12.08
C LEU A 93 -10.96 -3.64 10.81
N SER A 94 -9.84 -3.24 10.21
CA SER A 94 -9.31 -3.91 9.03
C SER A 94 -8.98 -5.38 9.31
N PHE A 95 -8.41 -5.71 10.47
CA PHE A 95 -8.18 -7.10 10.88
C PHE A 95 -9.47 -7.90 11.02
N LYS A 96 -10.52 -7.32 11.61
CA LYS A 96 -11.83 -7.97 11.73
C LYS A 96 -12.48 -8.18 10.36
N GLU A 97 -12.52 -7.14 9.53
CA GLU A 97 -13.18 -7.18 8.22
C GLU A 97 -12.46 -8.10 7.22
N SER A 98 -11.15 -8.26 7.34
CA SER A 98 -10.34 -9.15 6.51
C SER A 98 -10.29 -10.61 7.00
N GLY A 99 -10.72 -10.91 8.22
CA GLY A 99 -10.67 -12.25 8.80
C GLY A 99 -9.33 -12.60 9.49
N PHE A 100 -8.46 -11.62 9.72
CA PHE A 100 -7.17 -11.88 10.38
C PHE A 100 -7.30 -12.33 11.82
N TYR A 101 -8.29 -11.83 12.58
CA TYR A 101 -8.50 -12.30 13.96
C TYR A 101 -8.99 -13.74 14.00
N GLU A 102 -9.92 -14.11 13.13
CA GLU A 102 -10.41 -15.48 13.00
C GLU A 102 -9.30 -16.45 12.57
N MET A 103 -8.44 -16.02 11.63
CA MET A 103 -7.25 -16.78 11.24
C MET A 103 -6.28 -16.90 12.40
N GLY A 104 -5.96 -15.82 13.10
CA GLY A 104 -5.07 -15.83 14.25
C GLY A 104 -5.53 -16.80 15.36
N GLN A 105 -6.84 -16.89 15.60
CA GLN A 105 -7.43 -17.86 16.54
C GLN A 105 -7.28 -19.29 16.05
N ARG A 106 -7.58 -19.57 14.76
CA ARG A 106 -7.45 -20.93 14.19
C ARG A 106 -6.03 -21.45 14.24
N HIS A 107 -5.07 -20.61 13.90
CA HIS A 107 -3.65 -20.97 13.88
C HIS A 107 -2.92 -20.68 15.20
N GLY A 108 -3.63 -20.21 16.25
CA GLY A 108 -3.05 -19.93 17.56
C GLY A 108 -1.95 -18.85 17.56
N VAL A 109 -1.97 -17.87 16.63
CA VAL A 109 -0.97 -16.81 16.51
C VAL A 109 -1.58 -15.44 16.82
N PRO A 110 -0.96 -14.63 17.70
CA PRO A 110 -1.47 -13.30 18.02
C PRO A 110 -1.37 -12.36 16.82
N VAL A 111 -2.43 -11.53 16.64
CA VAL A 111 -2.51 -10.47 15.62
C VAL A 111 -2.53 -9.13 16.32
N VAL A 112 -1.54 -8.29 16.06
CA VAL A 112 -1.25 -7.07 16.82
C VAL A 112 -1.27 -5.83 15.92
N ASP A 113 -1.97 -4.80 16.35
CA ASP A 113 -1.88 -3.45 15.75
C ASP A 113 -0.61 -2.74 16.25
N PHE A 114 0.29 -2.40 15.34
CA PHE A 114 1.51 -1.65 15.69
C PHE A 114 1.22 -0.30 16.35
N ASN A 115 0.05 0.30 16.12
CA ASN A 115 -0.34 1.54 16.79
C ASN A 115 -0.64 1.34 18.28
N GLU A 116 -0.80 0.11 18.74
CA GLU A 116 -1.02 -0.27 20.14
C GLU A 116 0.23 -0.86 20.79
N ASP A 117 1.24 -1.18 20.00
CA ASP A 117 2.53 -1.66 20.52
C ASP A 117 3.32 -0.50 21.13
N ARG A 118 4.26 -0.83 22.02
CA ARG A 118 5.27 0.12 22.47
C ARG A 118 6.17 0.48 21.29
N TYR A 119 6.81 1.61 21.35
CA TYR A 119 7.70 2.06 20.29
C TYR A 119 9.00 2.66 20.84
N ARG A 120 10.02 2.56 20.03
CA ARG A 120 11.32 3.21 20.27
C ARG A 120 11.61 4.22 19.18
N LYS A 121 12.18 5.35 19.53
CA LYS A 121 12.76 6.27 18.56
C LYS A 121 14.08 5.68 18.05
N VAL A 122 14.21 5.53 16.75
CA VAL A 122 15.42 5.04 16.07
C VAL A 122 15.93 6.08 15.09
N ASP A 123 17.25 6.26 15.03
CA ASP A 123 17.91 7.12 14.06
C ASP A 123 18.17 6.33 12.78
N LEU A 124 17.89 6.95 11.63
CA LEU A 124 18.12 6.36 10.32
C LEU A 124 19.46 6.83 9.75
N ARG A 125 20.29 5.89 9.35
CA ARG A 125 21.62 6.16 8.77
C ARG A 125 21.53 6.63 7.32
N LYS A 126 20.61 6.04 6.55
CA LYS A 126 20.39 6.31 5.12
C LYS A 126 19.12 7.15 4.87
N GLY A 127 18.41 7.55 5.92
CA GLY A 127 17.19 8.33 5.80
C GLY A 127 17.44 9.69 5.17
N LYS A 128 16.66 10.06 4.14
CA LYS A 128 16.76 11.36 3.46
C LYS A 128 15.88 12.42 4.12
N TYR A 129 14.60 12.11 4.31
CA TYR A 129 13.61 13.00 4.92
C TYR A 129 13.31 12.60 6.36
N HIS A 130 13.04 11.34 6.62
CA HIS A 130 13.02 10.82 7.98
C HIS A 130 14.46 10.64 8.47
N LYS A 131 14.85 11.45 9.46
CA LYS A 131 16.12 11.25 10.16
C LYS A 131 15.97 10.34 11.37
N THR A 132 14.76 10.30 11.91
CA THR A 132 14.35 9.42 13.00
C THR A 132 12.94 8.90 12.74
N LEU A 133 12.64 7.70 13.27
CA LEU A 133 11.32 7.09 13.21
C LEU A 133 10.94 6.49 14.56
N LEU A 134 9.63 6.39 14.80
CA LEU A 134 9.07 5.64 15.92
C LEU A 134 8.85 4.20 15.48
N CYS A 135 9.82 3.34 15.77
CA CYS A 135 9.78 1.94 15.41
C CYS A 135 8.96 1.13 16.43
N PRO A 136 7.89 0.41 16.03
CA PRO A 136 7.18 -0.52 16.91
C PRO A 136 8.16 -1.52 17.53
N ARG A 137 7.94 -1.86 18.82
CA ARG A 137 8.77 -2.80 19.55
C ARG A 137 8.88 -4.15 18.83
N LEU A 138 7.77 -4.65 18.32
CA LEU A 138 7.71 -5.92 17.59
C LEU A 138 8.61 -5.94 16.35
N ILE A 139 8.74 -4.82 15.63
CA ILE A 139 9.69 -4.72 14.51
C ILE A 139 11.13 -4.62 15.01
N HIS A 140 11.36 -3.79 16.05
CA HIS A 140 12.70 -3.54 16.57
C HIS A 140 13.33 -4.78 17.22
N GLU A 141 12.52 -5.59 17.91
CA GLU A 141 12.98 -6.77 18.65
C GLU A 141 12.85 -8.07 17.87
N ALA A 142 12.31 -8.06 16.65
CA ALA A 142 12.22 -9.27 15.83
C ALA A 142 13.62 -9.74 15.40
N ASP A 143 13.92 -11.02 15.68
CA ASP A 143 15.13 -11.70 15.27
C ASP A 143 15.01 -12.21 13.82
N PHE A 144 13.78 -12.46 13.35
CA PHE A 144 13.48 -12.85 11.98
C PHE A 144 12.19 -12.19 11.48
N LYS A 145 12.23 -11.58 10.29
CA LYS A 145 11.13 -10.80 9.72
C LYS A 145 10.65 -11.39 8.39
N ILE A 146 9.38 -11.72 8.31
CA ILE A 146 8.74 -12.20 7.09
C ILE A 146 7.73 -11.15 6.63
N TRP A 147 7.98 -10.55 5.47
CA TRP A 147 7.04 -9.61 4.85
C TRP A 147 6.16 -10.35 3.85
N MET A 148 4.85 -10.19 4.00
CA MET A 148 3.87 -10.84 3.15
C MET A 148 3.02 -9.80 2.41
N PRO A 149 3.55 -9.17 1.34
CA PRO A 149 2.82 -8.20 0.56
C PRO A 149 1.71 -8.84 -0.27
N LYS A 150 0.69 -8.02 -0.60
CA LYS A 150 -0.27 -8.26 -1.66
C LYS A 150 0.24 -7.62 -2.93
N LEU A 151 0.45 -8.38 -4.01
CA LEU A 151 0.82 -7.81 -5.30
C LEU A 151 -0.36 -7.01 -5.86
N LYS A 152 -0.15 -5.74 -6.16
CA LYS A 152 -1.16 -4.86 -6.76
C LYS A 152 -0.59 -3.61 -7.40
N PHE A 153 -1.29 -3.06 -8.37
CA PHE A 153 -1.07 -1.71 -8.86
C PHE A 153 -1.35 -0.69 -7.75
N HIS A 154 -0.66 0.45 -7.78
CA HIS A 154 -0.82 1.50 -6.77
C HIS A 154 -1.01 2.87 -7.42
N ILE A 155 -1.96 3.65 -6.93
CA ILE A 155 -2.32 4.95 -7.51
C ILE A 155 -1.21 6.02 -7.45
N CYS A 156 -0.22 5.85 -6.55
CA CYS A 156 0.83 6.83 -6.29
C CYS A 156 2.26 6.30 -6.47
N CYS A 157 2.46 4.99 -6.53
CA CYS A 157 3.79 4.37 -6.42
C CYS A 157 3.97 3.22 -7.42
N GLU A 158 3.28 3.26 -8.55
CA GLU A 158 3.26 2.25 -9.61
C GLU A 158 2.79 0.88 -9.08
N ILE A 159 3.54 0.27 -8.17
CA ILE A 159 3.28 -1.05 -7.61
C ILE A 159 3.20 -1.06 -6.08
N THR A 160 2.52 -2.04 -5.53
CA THR A 160 2.63 -2.45 -4.12
C THR A 160 3.24 -3.84 -4.07
N ASN A 161 4.40 -3.95 -3.42
CA ASN A 161 5.04 -5.21 -3.06
C ASN A 161 5.91 -5.00 -1.81
N ALA A 162 7.10 -5.57 -1.71
CA ALA A 162 7.91 -5.62 -0.50
C ALA A 162 8.34 -4.24 0.04
N LEU A 163 8.85 -3.34 -0.82
CA LEU A 163 9.32 -2.03 -0.37
C LEU A 163 8.18 -1.17 0.15
N LYS A 164 7.09 -1.08 -0.63
CA LYS A 164 5.92 -0.26 -0.28
C LYS A 164 5.22 -0.78 0.98
N LEU A 165 5.30 -2.10 1.28
CA LEU A 165 4.74 -2.72 2.48
C LEU A 165 5.29 -2.07 3.77
N ASN A 166 6.52 -1.54 3.74
CA ASN A 166 7.14 -0.87 4.89
C ASN A 166 6.40 0.37 5.38
N ILE A 167 5.55 1.00 4.55
CA ILE A 167 4.69 2.10 5.03
C ILE A 167 3.79 1.62 6.17
N GLY A 168 3.37 0.35 6.19
CA GLY A 168 2.65 -0.27 7.30
C GLY A 168 3.48 -0.49 8.57
N SER A 169 4.77 -0.20 8.58
CA SER A 169 5.61 -0.19 9.78
C SER A 169 5.55 1.14 10.54
N LEU A 170 5.01 2.20 9.91
CA LEU A 170 4.86 3.50 10.53
C LEU A 170 3.61 3.56 11.41
N LEU A 171 3.75 4.17 12.59
CA LEU A 171 2.61 4.52 13.41
C LEU A 171 1.74 5.58 12.72
N HIS A 172 0.43 5.59 12.99
CA HIS A 172 -0.50 6.54 12.39
C HIS A 172 -0.07 8.00 12.57
N LYS A 173 0.56 8.36 13.71
CA LYS A 173 1.05 9.72 13.98
C LYS A 173 2.19 10.17 13.07
N GLU A 174 2.95 9.23 12.46
CA GLU A 174 4.02 9.55 11.50
C GLU A 174 3.61 9.24 10.05
N ARG A 175 2.45 8.57 9.86
CA ARG A 175 2.02 8.07 8.56
C ARG A 175 1.92 9.17 7.49
N MET A 176 1.50 10.38 7.86
CA MET A 176 1.32 11.47 6.92
C MET A 176 2.53 12.40 6.78
N LEU A 177 3.58 12.25 7.61
CA LEU A 177 4.82 13.00 7.44
C LEU A 177 5.46 12.62 6.09
N PHE A 178 5.80 13.61 5.28
CA PHE A 178 6.38 13.43 3.94
C PHE A 178 5.54 12.54 3.00
N HIS A 179 4.23 12.48 3.22
CA HIS A 179 3.29 11.78 2.33
C HIS A 179 2.77 12.75 1.25
N ASP A 180 3.69 13.28 0.46
CA ASP A 180 3.48 14.26 -0.61
C ASP A 180 4.35 13.91 -1.83
N ASP A 181 5.00 14.87 -2.50
CA ASP A 181 5.96 14.63 -3.59
C ASP A 181 7.24 13.91 -3.12
N ARG A 182 7.43 13.73 -1.80
CA ARG A 182 8.54 12.98 -1.17
C ARG A 182 8.20 11.52 -0.86
N LEU A 183 7.02 11.04 -1.23
CA LEU A 183 6.52 9.71 -0.84
C LEU A 183 7.46 8.57 -1.24
N ASN A 184 8.04 8.61 -2.44
CA ASN A 184 8.93 7.55 -2.91
C ASN A 184 10.24 7.49 -2.10
N ASP A 185 10.80 8.64 -1.75
CA ASP A 185 11.95 8.73 -0.84
C ASP A 185 11.61 8.22 0.57
N LYS A 186 10.42 8.55 1.08
CA LYS A 186 9.93 8.08 2.38
C LYS A 186 9.81 6.56 2.43
N ILE A 187 9.32 5.90 1.37
CA ILE A 187 9.24 4.44 1.30
C ILE A 187 10.62 3.83 1.54
N VAL A 188 11.67 4.42 0.95
CA VAL A 188 13.04 3.96 1.10
C VAL A 188 13.63 4.31 2.48
N ASP A 189 13.27 5.47 3.06
CA ASP A 189 13.67 5.81 4.44
C ASP A 189 13.19 4.73 5.43
N VAL A 190 11.93 4.30 5.29
CA VAL A 190 11.32 3.32 6.20
C VAL A 190 11.87 1.90 6.01
N LEU A 191 12.46 1.59 4.86
CA LEU A 191 13.08 0.30 4.60
C LEU A 191 14.18 -0.04 5.62
N GLU A 192 14.85 0.97 6.17
CA GLU A 192 15.95 0.75 7.13
C GLU A 192 15.50 0.09 8.44
N ILE A 193 14.26 0.33 8.90
CA ILE A 193 13.72 -0.33 10.10
C ILE A 193 13.00 -1.64 9.78
N GLY A 194 12.54 -1.82 8.56
CA GLY A 194 11.68 -2.92 8.11
C GLY A 194 12.30 -3.79 7.03
N TYR A 195 13.62 -3.97 6.99
CA TYR A 195 14.23 -4.88 6.02
C TYR A 195 13.90 -6.34 6.39
N PRO A 196 13.21 -7.09 5.52
CA PRO A 196 12.80 -8.46 5.81
C PRO A 196 13.92 -9.47 5.55
N ASP A 197 13.82 -10.62 6.23
CA ASP A 197 14.65 -11.80 6.00
C ASP A 197 14.08 -12.67 4.88
N LEU A 198 12.76 -12.64 4.70
CA LEU A 198 12.02 -13.36 3.66
C LEU A 198 10.82 -12.53 3.22
N VAL A 199 10.55 -12.52 1.92
CA VAL A 199 9.35 -11.94 1.33
C VAL A 199 8.51 -13.07 0.75
N ILE A 200 7.23 -13.16 1.11
CA ILE A 200 6.25 -14.08 0.55
C ILE A 200 5.10 -13.27 -0.01
N THR A 201 5.10 -13.05 -1.31
CA THR A 201 4.10 -12.23 -1.99
C THR A 201 2.87 -13.03 -2.36
N ASP A 202 1.73 -12.59 -1.89
CA ASP A 202 0.42 -13.05 -2.34
C ASP A 202 0.09 -12.43 -3.71
N ALA A 203 0.18 -13.25 -4.73
CA ALA A 203 -0.19 -12.93 -6.11
C ALA A 203 -1.17 -13.97 -6.71
N VAL A 204 -1.84 -14.79 -5.89
CA VAL A 204 -2.91 -15.67 -6.38
C VAL A 204 -4.03 -14.83 -6.99
N THR A 205 -4.48 -13.81 -6.27
CA THR A 205 -5.36 -12.77 -6.80
C THR A 205 -4.71 -11.42 -6.60
N ILE A 206 -4.28 -10.76 -7.67
CA ILE A 206 -3.69 -9.41 -7.58
C ILE A 206 -4.77 -8.33 -7.62
N GLY A 207 -4.41 -7.13 -7.17
CA GLY A 207 -5.31 -5.98 -7.14
C GLY A 207 -4.98 -4.92 -8.20
N HIS A 208 -6.02 -4.34 -8.83
CA HIS A 208 -5.86 -3.19 -9.72
C HIS A 208 -6.91 -2.11 -9.48
N GLY A 209 -6.80 -0.97 -10.16
CA GLY A 209 -7.66 0.18 -9.95
C GLY A 209 -7.26 0.98 -8.71
N PHE A 210 -8.19 1.21 -7.78
CA PHE A 210 -7.89 1.88 -6.51
C PHE A 210 -7.41 0.85 -5.48
N GLU A 211 -6.14 0.92 -5.05
CA GLU A 211 -5.46 -0.12 -4.27
C GLU A 211 -6.09 -0.45 -2.91
N SER A 212 -6.88 0.48 -2.33
CA SER A 212 -7.58 0.24 -1.05
C SER A 212 -8.96 -0.41 -1.24
N CYS A 213 -9.53 -0.35 -2.45
CA CYS A 213 -10.74 -1.04 -2.86
C CYS A 213 -10.47 -1.74 -4.20
N ALA A 214 -9.42 -2.53 -4.24
CA ALA A 214 -8.89 -3.11 -5.47
C ALA A 214 -9.89 -4.06 -6.15
N LYS A 215 -9.96 -3.94 -7.48
CA LYS A 215 -10.62 -4.95 -8.33
C LYS A 215 -9.71 -6.18 -8.40
N PRO A 216 -10.25 -7.39 -8.31
CA PRO A 216 -9.45 -8.61 -8.37
C PRO A 216 -9.06 -8.98 -9.80
N PHE A 217 -7.85 -9.50 -9.95
CA PHE A 217 -7.42 -10.21 -11.14
C PHE A 217 -6.71 -11.50 -10.73
N HIS A 218 -7.19 -12.64 -11.20
CA HIS A 218 -6.62 -13.93 -10.89
C HIS A 218 -5.32 -14.16 -11.68
N LEU A 219 -4.17 -14.16 -10.96
CA LEU A 219 -2.86 -14.44 -11.57
C LEU A 219 -2.38 -15.86 -11.30
N GLY A 220 -2.80 -16.45 -10.17
CA GLY A 220 -2.47 -17.82 -9.80
C GLY A 220 -1.01 -18.01 -9.41
N LEU A 221 -0.43 -17.10 -8.60
CA LEU A 221 0.99 -17.09 -8.27
C LEU A 221 1.24 -16.87 -6.78
N ILE A 222 2.20 -17.60 -6.20
CA ILE A 222 2.94 -17.18 -5.01
C ILE A 222 4.38 -16.90 -5.42
N MET A 223 4.90 -15.75 -4.99
CA MET A 223 6.28 -15.34 -5.23
C MET A 223 7.02 -15.25 -3.90
N ILE A 224 8.20 -15.91 -3.80
CA ILE A 224 9.03 -15.87 -2.59
C ILE A 224 10.41 -15.34 -2.93
N SER A 225 11.01 -14.52 -2.07
CA SER A 225 12.35 -13.96 -2.30
C SER A 225 13.12 -13.77 -0.99
N ASN A 226 14.42 -13.96 -1.03
CA ASN A 226 15.35 -13.64 0.06
C ASN A 226 15.78 -12.16 0.07
N ASP A 227 15.29 -11.34 -0.85
CA ASP A 227 15.68 -9.93 -0.98
C ASP A 227 14.47 -9.07 -1.44
N PRO A 228 14.10 -8.01 -0.70
CA PRO A 228 12.94 -7.20 -1.05
C PRO A 228 13.12 -6.39 -2.34
N ILE A 229 14.36 -6.03 -2.71
CA ILE A 229 14.64 -5.33 -3.98
C ILE A 229 14.43 -6.29 -5.15
N ALA A 230 14.97 -7.51 -5.07
CA ALA A 230 14.77 -8.55 -6.09
C ALA A 230 13.29 -8.88 -6.25
N SER A 231 12.56 -9.00 -5.14
CA SER A 231 11.10 -9.19 -5.15
C SER A 231 10.38 -8.08 -5.93
N ASP A 232 10.73 -6.81 -5.68
CA ASP A 232 10.09 -5.67 -6.35
C ASP A 232 10.54 -5.54 -7.82
N VAL A 233 11.78 -5.93 -8.19
CA VAL A 233 12.24 -6.01 -9.57
C VAL A 233 11.36 -6.97 -10.40
N VAL A 234 11.14 -8.19 -9.88
CA VAL A 234 10.32 -9.19 -10.56
C VAL A 234 8.84 -8.78 -10.55
N ALA A 235 8.34 -8.25 -9.44
CA ALA A 235 6.97 -7.74 -9.34
C ALA A 235 6.69 -6.62 -10.35
N ALA A 236 7.64 -5.69 -10.55
CA ALA A 236 7.53 -4.64 -11.56
C ALA A 236 7.38 -5.22 -12.96
N GLN A 237 8.24 -6.18 -13.35
CA GLN A 237 8.19 -6.82 -14.66
C GLN A 237 6.87 -7.58 -14.88
N ILE A 238 6.40 -8.34 -13.88
CA ILE A 238 5.10 -9.02 -13.92
C ILE A 238 3.94 -8.04 -14.17
N LEU A 239 4.00 -6.85 -13.58
CA LEU A 239 2.98 -5.81 -13.75
C LEU A 239 3.22 -4.89 -14.98
N GLY A 240 4.17 -5.24 -15.86
CA GLY A 240 4.44 -4.53 -17.12
C GLY A 240 5.30 -3.27 -16.98
N TYR A 241 5.99 -3.09 -15.84
CA TYR A 241 6.91 -1.98 -15.64
C TYR A 241 8.37 -2.42 -15.83
N ARG A 242 9.18 -1.54 -16.42
CA ARG A 242 10.63 -1.64 -16.26
C ARG A 242 10.99 -1.21 -14.83
N PRO A 243 11.89 -1.91 -14.12
CA PRO A 243 12.24 -1.60 -12.72
C PRO A 243 12.64 -0.14 -12.48
N GLU A 244 13.32 0.50 -13.45
CA GLU A 244 13.76 1.91 -13.37
C GLU A 244 12.58 2.90 -13.36
N ARG A 245 11.41 2.49 -13.85
CA ARG A 245 10.19 3.31 -13.85
C ARG A 245 9.46 3.28 -12.52
N VAL A 246 9.76 2.32 -11.66
CA VAL A 246 9.21 2.26 -10.30
C VAL A 246 10.07 3.17 -9.41
N HIS A 247 9.57 4.36 -9.09
CA HIS A 247 10.37 5.42 -8.49
C HIS A 247 11.04 5.03 -7.17
N HIS A 248 10.29 4.43 -6.24
CA HIS A 248 10.87 4.01 -4.95
C HIS A 248 11.90 2.88 -5.10
N LEU A 249 11.75 2.00 -6.10
CA LEU A 249 12.70 0.94 -6.39
C LEU A 249 14.02 1.53 -6.93
N ARG A 250 13.95 2.47 -7.88
CA ARG A 250 15.10 3.21 -8.39
C ARG A 250 15.83 3.95 -7.27
N ILE A 251 15.12 4.70 -6.42
CA ILE A 251 15.71 5.41 -5.27
C ILE A 251 16.39 4.43 -4.29
N ALA A 252 15.79 3.26 -4.05
CA ALA A 252 16.39 2.24 -3.20
C ALA A 252 17.74 1.75 -3.75
N SER A 253 17.83 1.54 -5.07
CA SER A 253 19.09 1.18 -5.74
C SER A 253 20.13 2.31 -5.65
N GLU A 254 19.74 3.56 -5.95
CA GLU A 254 20.60 4.74 -5.84
C GLU A 254 21.17 4.91 -4.41
N ARG A 255 20.44 4.49 -3.37
CA ARG A 255 20.89 4.52 -1.97
C ARG A 255 21.64 3.26 -1.54
N GLY A 256 21.96 2.37 -2.47
CA GLY A 256 22.78 1.17 -2.22
C GLY A 256 22.07 0.07 -1.44
N TYR A 257 20.74 -0.07 -1.62
CA TYR A 257 19.98 -1.22 -1.08
C TYR A 257 20.00 -2.44 -1.99
N GLY A 258 20.48 -2.34 -3.22
CA GLY A 258 20.61 -3.45 -4.16
C GLY A 258 20.51 -3.02 -5.62
N SER A 259 20.92 -3.89 -6.53
CA SER A 259 20.77 -3.69 -7.97
C SER A 259 19.30 -3.87 -8.38
N ILE A 260 18.85 -3.06 -9.32
CA ILE A 260 17.53 -3.19 -9.98
C ILE A 260 17.65 -3.75 -11.40
N ASP A 261 18.86 -4.14 -11.81
CA ASP A 261 19.07 -4.87 -13.04
C ASP A 261 18.42 -6.26 -12.94
N PRO A 262 17.44 -6.59 -13.83
CA PRO A 262 16.84 -7.93 -13.85
C PRO A 262 17.83 -9.07 -13.95
N ALA A 263 18.96 -8.87 -14.66
CA ALA A 263 19.98 -9.89 -14.83
C ALA A 263 20.70 -10.22 -13.50
N SER A 264 20.60 -9.36 -12.49
CA SER A 264 21.18 -9.58 -11.14
C SER A 264 20.27 -10.42 -10.23
N VAL A 265 19.12 -10.90 -10.71
CA VAL A 265 18.16 -11.69 -9.95
C VAL A 265 18.01 -13.08 -10.53
N LYS A 266 18.29 -14.10 -9.74
CA LYS A 266 18.04 -15.50 -10.12
C LYS A 266 16.56 -15.83 -9.98
N VAL A 267 15.87 -16.05 -11.09
CA VAL A 267 14.47 -16.45 -11.09
C VAL A 267 14.36 -17.97 -11.11
N LEU A 268 13.61 -18.52 -10.18
CA LEU A 268 13.38 -19.95 -9.98
C LEU A 268 11.88 -20.23 -10.09
N GLY A 269 11.51 -21.48 -10.33
CA GLY A 269 10.11 -21.91 -10.25
C GLY A 269 9.60 -22.55 -11.53
N ASP A 270 8.27 -22.61 -11.68
CA ASP A 270 7.56 -23.31 -12.74
C ASP A 270 6.82 -22.40 -13.73
N VAL A 271 7.02 -21.08 -13.60
CA VAL A 271 6.43 -20.08 -14.50
C VAL A 271 7.43 -18.97 -14.78
N GLY A 272 7.46 -18.48 -16.02
CA GLY A 272 8.33 -17.38 -16.46
C GLY A 272 7.68 -16.00 -16.25
N ILE A 273 8.54 -14.97 -16.11
CA ILE A 273 8.10 -13.57 -15.96
C ILE A 273 7.31 -13.11 -17.18
N GLU A 274 7.76 -13.48 -18.40
CA GLU A 274 7.15 -13.08 -19.66
C GLU A 274 5.71 -13.59 -19.79
N GLU A 275 5.45 -14.84 -19.37
CA GLU A 275 4.10 -15.39 -19.35
C GLU A 275 3.18 -14.61 -18.39
N LEU A 276 3.68 -14.30 -17.19
CA LEU A 276 2.94 -13.55 -16.19
C LEU A 276 2.68 -12.11 -16.65
N ALA A 277 3.67 -11.47 -17.26
CA ALA A 277 3.55 -10.13 -17.83
C ALA A 277 2.54 -10.08 -18.98
N GLN A 278 2.51 -11.13 -19.80
CA GLN A 278 1.50 -11.24 -20.86
C GLN A 278 0.08 -11.36 -20.28
N LYS A 279 -0.11 -12.13 -19.20
CA LYS A 279 -1.41 -12.22 -18.51
C LYS A 279 -1.87 -10.89 -17.97
N THR A 280 -0.98 -10.07 -17.43
CA THR A 280 -1.31 -8.78 -16.84
C THR A 280 -1.37 -7.62 -17.82
N SER A 281 -0.89 -7.78 -19.06
CA SER A 281 -0.75 -6.72 -20.08
C SER A 281 -2.06 -6.00 -20.44
N GLY A 282 -3.21 -6.67 -20.26
CA GLY A 282 -4.54 -6.10 -20.51
C GLY A 282 -5.14 -5.36 -19.33
N ILE A 283 -4.46 -5.32 -18.18
CA ILE A 283 -5.00 -4.66 -16.99
C ILE A 283 -4.83 -3.15 -17.12
N VAL A 284 -5.96 -2.44 -17.09
CA VAL A 284 -5.98 -0.97 -17.02
C VAL A 284 -6.21 -0.56 -15.57
N SER A 285 -5.23 0.17 -15.00
CA SER A 285 -5.36 0.77 -13.66
C SER A 285 -5.71 2.24 -13.81
N GLU A 286 -7.00 2.53 -13.97
CA GLU A 286 -7.53 3.86 -14.35
C GLU A 286 -7.09 4.96 -13.37
N PHE A 287 -6.97 4.63 -12.08
CA PHE A 287 -6.54 5.58 -11.05
C PHE A 287 -5.04 5.90 -11.07
N GLN A 288 -4.23 5.19 -11.85
CA GLN A 288 -2.83 5.60 -12.09
C GLN A 288 -2.75 6.75 -13.08
N ASP A 289 -3.60 6.71 -14.11
CA ASP A 289 -3.74 7.77 -15.11
C ASP A 289 -5.18 8.30 -15.07
N MET A 290 -5.36 9.43 -14.41
CA MET A 290 -6.68 10.05 -14.19
C MET A 290 -7.39 10.43 -15.49
N GLN A 291 -6.66 10.55 -16.60
CA GLN A 291 -7.25 10.84 -17.92
C GLN A 291 -8.01 9.63 -18.48
N LYS A 292 -7.77 8.41 -17.94
CA LYS A 292 -8.44 7.16 -18.33
C LYS A 292 -9.71 6.87 -17.53
N LEU A 293 -10.02 7.69 -16.51
CA LEU A 293 -11.26 7.54 -15.76
C LEU A 293 -12.47 7.88 -16.63
N ASP A 294 -13.48 7.02 -16.61
CA ASP A 294 -14.78 7.28 -17.24
C ASP A 294 -15.57 8.31 -16.41
N THR A 295 -15.24 9.59 -16.61
CA THR A 295 -15.84 10.71 -15.90
C THR A 295 -15.82 11.99 -16.74
N ARG A 296 -16.65 12.99 -16.39
CA ARG A 296 -16.63 14.33 -16.96
C ARG A 296 -15.77 15.34 -16.19
N ILE A 297 -15.07 14.86 -15.13
CA ILE A 297 -14.13 15.68 -14.36
C ILE A 297 -12.78 15.62 -15.06
N ARG A 298 -12.17 16.76 -15.33
CA ARG A 298 -10.84 16.90 -15.90
C ARG A 298 -9.81 17.05 -14.77
N PHE A 299 -8.67 16.39 -14.90
CA PHE A 299 -7.62 16.38 -13.88
C PHE A 299 -6.35 17.05 -14.43
N TYR A 300 -5.78 17.94 -13.64
CA TYR A 300 -4.56 18.68 -13.95
C TYR A 300 -3.56 18.44 -12.81
N GLU A 301 -2.53 17.66 -13.09
CA GLU A 301 -1.54 17.23 -12.13
C GLU A 301 -0.28 18.08 -12.25
N GLY A 302 -0.04 18.96 -11.27
CA GLY A 302 1.14 19.81 -11.22
C GLY A 302 2.25 19.22 -10.35
N ILE A 303 3.42 19.85 -10.43
CA ILE A 303 4.59 19.47 -9.64
C ILE A 303 4.45 19.90 -8.18
N GLY A 304 5.08 19.14 -7.28
CA GLY A 304 5.19 19.47 -5.85
C GLY A 304 6.35 20.44 -5.57
N PRO A 305 6.26 21.23 -4.50
CA PRO A 305 7.26 22.27 -4.20
C PRO A 305 8.57 21.73 -3.63
N ASN A 306 8.64 20.47 -3.16
CA ASN A 306 9.81 19.95 -2.47
C ASN A 306 10.79 19.22 -3.39
N THR A 307 10.29 18.53 -4.41
CA THR A 307 11.12 17.71 -5.31
C THR A 307 11.04 18.16 -6.78
N GLY A 308 10.11 19.04 -7.12
CA GLY A 308 9.83 19.42 -8.52
C GLY A 308 9.23 18.27 -9.35
N GLN A 309 8.82 17.17 -8.74
CA GLN A 309 8.11 16.07 -9.38
C GLN A 309 6.61 16.16 -9.11
N ILE A 310 5.80 15.45 -9.89
CA ILE A 310 4.36 15.39 -9.66
C ILE A 310 4.08 14.89 -8.23
N CYS A 311 3.20 15.60 -7.50
CA CYS A 311 2.88 15.30 -6.12
C CYS A 311 1.88 14.14 -6.01
N TYR A 312 2.32 12.94 -6.41
CA TYR A 312 1.46 11.75 -6.41
C TYR A 312 0.99 11.35 -5.01
N GLY A 313 1.84 11.47 -3.98
CA GLY A 313 1.52 11.05 -2.61
C GLY A 313 0.66 12.02 -1.82
N GLY A 314 0.49 13.27 -2.28
CA GLY A 314 -0.18 14.33 -1.54
C GLY A 314 -1.65 14.52 -1.91
N CYS A 315 -1.98 15.71 -2.39
CA CYS A 315 -3.36 16.08 -2.68
C CYS A 315 -4.01 15.21 -3.76
N MET A 316 -3.25 14.82 -4.81
CA MET A 316 -3.78 13.92 -5.84
C MET A 316 -4.09 12.52 -5.28
N ALA A 317 -3.26 11.99 -4.38
CA ALA A 317 -3.57 10.73 -3.68
C ALA A 317 -4.88 10.82 -2.90
N ALA A 318 -5.11 11.91 -2.20
CA ALA A 318 -6.35 12.13 -1.45
C ALA A 318 -7.57 12.26 -2.38
N VAL A 319 -7.42 12.91 -3.54
CA VAL A 319 -8.45 12.99 -4.61
C VAL A 319 -8.76 11.60 -5.14
N LYS A 320 -7.74 10.85 -5.60
CA LYS A 320 -7.86 9.48 -6.11
C LYS A 320 -8.52 8.57 -5.10
N GLY A 321 -8.08 8.63 -3.83
CA GLY A 321 -8.62 7.84 -2.73
C GLY A 321 -10.10 8.15 -2.44
N CYS A 322 -10.47 9.43 -2.45
CA CYS A 322 -11.87 9.84 -2.26
C CYS A 322 -12.75 9.35 -3.42
N LEU A 323 -12.34 9.60 -4.66
CA LEU A 323 -13.09 9.18 -5.86
C LEU A 323 -13.20 7.66 -5.95
N GLY A 324 -12.11 6.94 -5.70
CA GLY A 324 -12.10 5.46 -5.69
C GLY A 324 -13.01 4.88 -4.61
N THR A 325 -13.05 5.49 -3.43
CA THR A 325 -13.98 5.07 -2.36
C THR A 325 -15.43 5.32 -2.73
N ILE A 326 -15.74 6.46 -3.35
CA ILE A 326 -17.11 6.77 -3.82
C ILE A 326 -17.55 5.74 -4.85
N ASP A 327 -16.72 5.48 -5.86
CA ASP A 327 -17.07 4.56 -6.94
C ASP A 327 -17.15 3.10 -6.48
N ALA A 328 -16.27 2.65 -5.59
CA ALA A 328 -16.32 1.31 -5.00
C ALA A 328 -17.61 1.07 -4.19
N ARG A 329 -18.10 2.09 -3.49
CA ARG A 329 -19.36 2.00 -2.71
C ARG A 329 -20.61 2.13 -3.57
N ARG A 330 -20.53 2.92 -4.62
CA ARG A 330 -21.64 3.22 -5.56
C ARG A 330 -21.09 3.24 -6.98
N PRO A 331 -20.93 2.08 -7.61
CA PRO A 331 -20.42 1.96 -8.97
C PRO A 331 -21.15 2.86 -9.96
N GLY A 332 -20.39 3.52 -10.85
CA GLY A 332 -20.89 4.46 -11.83
C GLY A 332 -21.06 5.90 -11.31
N SER A 333 -20.75 6.18 -10.05
CA SER A 333 -20.80 7.55 -9.51
C SER A 333 -19.90 8.51 -10.24
N LEU A 334 -18.71 8.07 -10.67
CA LEU A 334 -17.76 8.88 -11.43
C LEU A 334 -18.26 9.19 -12.83
N LYS A 335 -18.79 8.19 -13.52
CA LYS A 335 -19.38 8.35 -14.87
C LYS A 335 -20.49 9.38 -14.90
N ASN A 336 -21.31 9.41 -13.85
CA ASN A 336 -22.45 10.31 -13.71
C ASN A 336 -22.12 11.66 -13.04
N ALA A 337 -20.84 11.90 -12.72
CA ALA A 337 -20.41 13.16 -12.12
C ALA A 337 -20.65 14.35 -13.05
N LYS A 338 -20.99 15.52 -12.47
CA LYS A 338 -21.09 16.78 -13.21
C LYS A 338 -19.72 17.19 -13.76
N PRO A 339 -19.66 17.88 -14.93
CA PRO A 339 -18.40 18.36 -15.49
C PRO A 339 -17.73 19.37 -14.57
N GLY A 340 -16.40 19.48 -14.68
CA GLY A 340 -15.56 20.44 -13.99
C GLY A 340 -14.09 20.05 -14.02
N ALA A 341 -13.26 20.69 -13.21
CA ALA A 341 -11.84 20.44 -13.14
C ALA A 341 -11.32 20.33 -11.71
N ILE A 342 -10.30 19.52 -11.53
CA ILE A 342 -9.48 19.42 -10.31
C ILE A 342 -8.03 19.69 -10.68
N VAL A 343 -7.39 20.62 -9.98
CA VAL A 343 -5.98 20.96 -10.13
C VAL A 343 -5.26 20.69 -8.81
N THR A 344 -4.09 20.05 -8.88
CA THR A 344 -3.20 19.85 -7.73
C THR A 344 -1.77 20.24 -8.08
N GLY A 345 -0.99 20.73 -7.12
CA GLY A 345 0.40 21.15 -7.33
C GLY A 345 0.53 22.41 -8.20
N ILE A 346 1.74 22.71 -8.63
CA ILE A 346 2.05 23.84 -9.55
C ILE A 346 1.90 23.33 -10.97
N TYR A 347 0.82 23.74 -11.63
CA TYR A 347 0.48 23.33 -13.00
C TYR A 347 0.84 24.40 -14.02
N GLU A 348 1.62 24.01 -15.03
CA GLU A 348 2.02 24.86 -16.15
C GLU A 348 1.05 24.62 -17.32
N GLY A 349 0.23 25.62 -17.65
CA GLY A 349 -0.71 25.58 -18.78
C GLY A 349 -2.13 25.99 -18.42
N ASP A 350 -2.99 25.97 -19.42
CA ASP A 350 -4.39 26.39 -19.29
C ASP A 350 -5.26 25.28 -18.70
N VAL A 351 -6.23 25.67 -17.88
CA VAL A 351 -7.20 24.80 -17.23
C VAL A 351 -8.59 25.09 -17.80
N ASP A 352 -9.23 24.06 -18.31
CA ASP A 352 -10.59 24.13 -18.82
C ASP A 352 -11.55 23.24 -18.00
N ALA A 353 -12.41 23.85 -17.21
CA ALA A 353 -13.48 23.20 -16.46
C ALA A 353 -14.82 23.22 -17.18
N GLY A 354 -14.88 23.78 -18.40
CA GLY A 354 -16.14 24.02 -19.11
C GLY A 354 -17.09 24.92 -18.31
N ASP A 355 -18.36 24.53 -18.23
CA ASP A 355 -19.37 25.23 -17.43
C ASP A 355 -19.44 24.76 -15.98
N GLY A 356 -18.47 23.96 -15.54
CA GLY A 356 -18.36 23.41 -14.20
C GLY A 356 -17.45 24.21 -13.28
N PRO A 357 -17.33 23.78 -12.01
CA PRO A 357 -16.38 24.34 -11.05
C PRO A 357 -14.96 23.87 -11.34
N CYS A 358 -13.97 24.72 -11.03
CA CYS A 358 -12.55 24.38 -10.93
C CYS A 358 -12.15 24.35 -9.44
N LEU A 359 -11.65 23.20 -8.96
CA LEU A 359 -11.15 23.05 -7.61
C LEU A 359 -9.62 23.07 -7.62
N LEU A 360 -9.02 24.06 -6.97
CA LEU A 360 -7.59 24.12 -6.68
C LEU A 360 -7.34 23.45 -5.33
N ILE A 361 -6.80 22.23 -5.32
CA ILE A 361 -6.68 21.41 -4.12
C ILE A 361 -5.23 21.36 -3.64
N GLY A 362 -5.00 21.92 -2.45
CA GLY A 362 -3.70 22.02 -1.82
C GLY A 362 -3.24 23.44 -1.57
N ASP A 363 -2.36 23.62 -0.57
CA ASP A 363 -1.82 24.94 -0.25
C ASP A 363 -0.87 25.46 -1.35
N CYS A 364 -0.08 24.56 -1.94
CA CYS A 364 0.86 24.88 -3.01
C CYS A 364 0.22 24.94 -4.41
N THR A 365 -1.08 24.66 -4.55
CA THR A 365 -1.70 24.60 -5.88
C THR A 365 -1.74 25.96 -6.54
N GLU A 366 -1.12 26.05 -7.70
CA GLU A 366 -1.00 27.24 -8.55
C GLU A 366 -1.24 26.83 -10.01
N VAL A 367 -1.93 27.66 -10.77
CA VAL A 367 -2.05 27.53 -12.22
C VAL A 367 -1.28 28.65 -12.88
N ARG A 368 -0.26 28.30 -13.64
CA ARG A 368 0.52 29.23 -14.46
C ARG A 368 0.00 29.20 -15.89
N GLY A 369 -1.15 29.82 -16.04
CA GLY A 369 -1.95 29.87 -17.27
C GLY A 369 -3.33 30.45 -16.97
N THR A 370 -4.25 30.31 -17.91
CA THR A 370 -5.64 30.75 -17.76
C THR A 370 -6.55 29.67 -17.18
N ILE A 371 -7.59 30.08 -16.46
CA ILE A 371 -8.61 29.15 -15.93
C ILE A 371 -9.96 29.53 -16.54
N ARG A 372 -10.53 28.64 -17.36
CA ARG A 372 -11.91 28.71 -17.83
C ARG A 372 -12.80 27.84 -16.95
N ALA A 373 -13.65 28.46 -16.13
CA ALA A 373 -14.54 27.75 -15.23
C ALA A 373 -15.71 28.64 -14.81
N LYS A 374 -16.85 28.03 -14.45
CA LYS A 374 -17.99 28.76 -13.87
C LYS A 374 -17.63 29.39 -12.51
N THR A 375 -16.87 28.66 -11.70
CA THR A 375 -16.39 29.11 -10.39
C THR A 375 -15.02 28.50 -10.12
N VAL A 376 -14.16 29.23 -9.42
CA VAL A 376 -12.86 28.72 -8.96
C VAL A 376 -12.88 28.70 -7.43
N LYS A 377 -12.59 27.54 -6.83
CA LYS A 377 -12.57 27.36 -5.39
C LYS A 377 -11.25 26.72 -4.93
N ARG A 378 -10.57 27.37 -3.98
CA ARG A 378 -9.37 26.80 -3.34
C ARG A 378 -9.75 25.96 -2.11
N VAL A 379 -9.16 24.77 -2.01
CA VAL A 379 -9.34 23.85 -0.89
C VAL A 379 -7.99 23.65 -0.20
N LYS A 380 -7.77 24.31 0.93
CA LYS A 380 -6.49 24.36 1.64
C LYS A 380 -6.19 23.07 2.43
N GLY A 381 -4.90 22.70 2.51
CA GLY A 381 -4.32 21.60 3.25
C GLY A 381 -3.09 21.04 2.53
N CYS A 382 -2.04 20.60 3.25
CA CYS A 382 -0.86 19.97 2.67
C CYS A 382 -0.34 18.82 3.58
N PRO A 383 -0.57 17.54 3.22
CA PRO A 383 -1.59 17.10 2.26
C PRO A 383 -2.99 17.39 2.79
N ILE A 384 -3.94 17.47 1.87
CA ILE A 384 -5.33 17.69 2.27
C ILE A 384 -5.89 16.46 2.98
N GLY A 385 -6.65 16.67 4.07
CA GLY A 385 -7.32 15.56 4.76
C GLY A 385 -8.41 14.90 3.92
N ALA A 386 -8.37 13.57 3.80
CA ALA A 386 -9.33 12.79 3.02
C ALA A 386 -10.80 13.06 3.43
N VAL A 387 -11.07 13.20 4.74
CA VAL A 387 -12.42 13.51 5.27
C VAL A 387 -12.96 14.83 4.71
N LYS A 388 -12.11 15.84 4.51
CA LYS A 388 -12.54 17.12 3.92
C LYS A 388 -12.96 16.94 2.47
N LEU A 389 -12.23 16.11 1.70
CA LEU A 389 -12.55 15.82 0.31
C LEU A 389 -13.85 15.04 0.14
N THR A 390 -14.19 14.13 1.09
CA THR A 390 -15.46 13.39 1.05
C THR A 390 -16.72 14.26 1.20
N GLY A 391 -16.56 15.51 1.63
CA GLY A 391 -17.62 16.52 1.58
C GLY A 391 -17.52 17.42 0.33
N VAL A 392 -16.30 17.85 -0.02
CA VAL A 392 -16.07 18.84 -1.07
C VAL A 392 -16.31 18.26 -2.48
N LEU A 393 -15.75 17.08 -2.80
CA LEU A 393 -15.87 16.51 -4.15
C LEU A 393 -17.32 16.12 -4.47
N PRO A 394 -18.06 15.40 -3.59
CA PRO A 394 -19.47 15.10 -3.83
C PRO A 394 -20.31 16.35 -4.05
N SER A 395 -20.14 17.38 -3.23
CA SER A 395 -20.86 18.64 -3.35
C SER A 395 -20.57 19.37 -4.67
N ALA A 396 -19.30 19.42 -5.09
CA ALA A 396 -18.90 20.11 -6.32
C ALA A 396 -19.38 19.42 -7.59
N PHE A 397 -19.33 18.08 -7.60
CA PHE A 397 -19.59 17.29 -8.81
C PHE A 397 -20.88 16.49 -8.77
N GLY A 398 -21.74 16.69 -7.77
CA GLY A 398 -23.05 16.05 -7.67
C GLY A 398 -22.99 14.54 -7.43
N MET A 399 -21.96 14.06 -6.74
CA MET A 399 -21.80 12.65 -6.40
C MET A 399 -22.35 12.35 -5.00
N PRO A 400 -22.66 11.07 -4.69
CA PRO A 400 -23.03 10.67 -3.33
C PRO A 400 -21.84 10.83 -2.37
N SER A 401 -22.08 11.39 -1.17
CA SER A 401 -21.03 11.49 -0.15
C SER A 401 -20.92 10.19 0.65
N PRO A 402 -19.73 9.61 0.80
CA PRO A 402 -19.53 8.44 1.64
C PRO A 402 -19.73 8.72 3.15
N LEU A 403 -19.75 9.99 3.58
CA LEU A 403 -19.94 10.38 4.99
C LEU A 403 -21.36 10.13 5.50
N PHE A 404 -22.34 10.00 4.61
CA PHE A 404 -23.76 9.84 4.97
C PHE A 404 -24.29 8.41 4.74
N ASP A 405 -23.39 7.42 4.73
CA ASP A 405 -23.81 6.02 4.64
C ASP A 405 -24.08 5.48 6.05
N LEU A 406 -25.37 5.28 6.38
CA LEU A 406 -25.81 4.75 7.67
C LEU A 406 -25.21 3.36 8.01
N ARG A 407 -24.79 2.61 6.98
CA ARG A 407 -24.10 1.32 7.15
C ARG A 407 -22.74 1.46 7.86
N ASP A 408 -22.18 2.67 7.84
CA ASP A 408 -20.89 2.96 8.49
C ASP A 408 -21.02 3.47 9.93
N VAL A 409 -22.22 3.74 10.44
CA VAL A 409 -22.40 4.21 11.82
C VAL A 409 -21.73 3.26 12.84
N PRO A 410 -21.88 1.92 12.75
CA PRO A 410 -21.17 1.02 13.66
C PRO A 410 -19.65 1.13 13.55
N LEU A 411 -19.12 1.40 12.33
CA LEU A 411 -17.70 1.57 12.08
C LEU A 411 -17.16 2.86 12.70
N VAL A 412 -17.91 3.96 12.62
CA VAL A 412 -17.56 5.25 13.23
C VAL A 412 -17.54 5.15 14.74
N VAL A 413 -18.51 4.46 15.34
CA VAL A 413 -18.58 4.20 16.79
C VAL A 413 -17.38 3.37 17.24
N ALA A 414 -17.12 2.24 16.57
CA ALA A 414 -15.98 1.38 16.86
C ALA A 414 -14.64 2.13 16.73
N ASN A 415 -14.48 2.98 15.71
CA ASN A 415 -13.31 3.84 15.51
C ASN A 415 -13.10 4.81 16.66
N THR A 416 -14.18 5.43 17.15
CA THR A 416 -14.10 6.38 18.25
C THR A 416 -13.66 5.70 19.53
N ILE A 417 -14.24 4.54 19.85
CA ILE A 417 -13.87 3.72 21.02
C ILE A 417 -12.39 3.30 20.92
N GLU A 418 -11.96 2.81 19.78
CA GLU A 418 -10.57 2.37 19.58
C GLU A 418 -9.56 3.49 19.73
N LYS A 419 -9.84 4.69 19.21
CA LYS A 419 -8.99 5.87 19.42
C LYS A 419 -8.85 6.25 20.90
N VAL A 420 -9.90 6.05 21.70
CA VAL A 420 -9.84 6.26 23.15
C VAL A 420 -8.94 5.20 23.79
N ILE A 421 -9.11 3.92 23.42
CA ILE A 421 -8.28 2.83 23.92
C ILE A 421 -6.81 3.04 23.55
N GLN A 422 -6.52 3.44 22.30
CA GLN A 422 -5.16 3.73 21.84
C GLN A 422 -4.50 4.85 22.65
N LYS A 423 -5.22 5.93 22.96
CA LYS A 423 -4.70 7.02 23.81
C LYS A 423 -4.32 6.56 25.22
N VAL A 424 -5.04 5.59 25.76
CA VAL A 424 -4.77 5.03 27.09
C VAL A 424 -3.59 4.05 27.07
N LYS A 425 -3.46 3.26 26.01
CA LYS A 425 -2.43 2.21 25.85
C LYS A 425 -1.08 2.74 25.34
N HIS A 426 -1.07 3.84 24.60
CA HIS A 426 0.15 4.40 24.02
C HIS A 426 1.05 5.00 25.09
N ARG A 427 2.05 4.22 25.49
CA ARG A 427 3.15 4.74 26.31
C ARG A 427 4.46 4.54 25.58
N ALA A 428 5.29 5.61 25.52
CA ALA A 428 6.68 5.51 25.15
C ALA A 428 7.38 4.49 26.07
N PHE A 429 8.39 3.84 25.53
CA PHE A 429 9.10 2.75 26.19
C PHE A 429 10.58 3.12 26.27
#